data_964ed8ea95c12e699aaae6ebad3f3394
#
_entry.id   964ed8ea95c12e699aaae6ebad3f3394
#
_cell.length_a   1.000
_cell.length_b   1.000
_cell.length_c   1.000
_cell.angle_alpha   90.00
_cell.angle_beta   90.00
_cell.angle_gamma   90.00
#
_symmetry.space_group_name_H-M   'P 1'
#
loop_
_entity.id
_entity.type
_entity.pdbx_description
1 polymer ?
#
loop_
_entity_poly.entity_id
_entity_poly.type
_entity_poly.pdbx_seq_one_letter_code
_entity_poly.pdbx_strand_id
1 'polypeptide(L)'
;MKRYGALIGLRPEALDDYKKYHAEVWPEVAAMIQKCNIRNYSIFLKDGLLFSYFEYHGTNYSDDMAKMAADPKTQEWWAIMMPMQRPLETRGQDEWWASMEEVFHLD
;
A
#
# COMPACT_ATOMS: atom_id res chain seq x y z
N MET A 1 5.76 17.18 -4.28
CA MET A 1 4.82 16.10 -3.91
C MET A 1 4.51 15.26 -5.14
N LYS A 2 4.44 13.95 -4.98
CA LYS A 2 4.11 13.04 -6.07
C LYS A 2 2.98 12.11 -5.62
N ARG A 3 2.01 11.86 -6.52
CA ARG A 3 0.87 10.97 -6.26
C ARG A 3 1.16 9.59 -6.83
N TYR A 4 0.75 8.56 -6.09
CA TYR A 4 0.92 7.17 -6.48
C TYR A 4 -0.41 6.45 -6.38
N GLY A 5 -0.81 5.78 -7.46
CA GLY A 5 -1.94 4.88 -7.47
C GLY A 5 -1.48 3.47 -7.76
N ALA A 6 -2.07 2.48 -7.08
CA ALA A 6 -1.71 1.09 -7.27
C ALA A 6 -2.91 0.18 -7.08
N LEU A 7 -2.82 -1.02 -7.62
CA LEU A 7 -3.92 -1.98 -7.67
C LEU A 7 -3.41 -3.37 -7.30
N ILE A 8 -4.18 -4.09 -6.48
CA ILE A 8 -3.91 -5.48 -6.15
C ILE A 8 -5.23 -6.21 -5.88
N GLY A 9 -5.25 -7.50 -6.13
CA GLY A 9 -6.40 -8.32 -5.78
C GLY A 9 -6.43 -8.67 -4.30
N LEU A 10 -7.63 -8.95 -3.79
CA LEU A 10 -7.84 -9.45 -2.44
C LEU A 10 -8.53 -10.81 -2.54
N ARG A 11 -7.98 -11.82 -1.86
CA ARG A 11 -8.59 -13.14 -1.85
C ARG A 11 -9.97 -13.06 -1.20
N PRO A 12 -11.01 -13.65 -1.79
CA PRO A 12 -12.38 -13.54 -1.25
C PRO A 12 -12.50 -14.01 0.21
N GLU A 13 -11.79 -15.07 0.56
CA GLU A 13 -11.81 -15.64 1.91
C GLU A 13 -11.13 -14.75 2.94
N ALA A 14 -10.33 -13.79 2.52
CA ALA A 14 -9.61 -12.87 3.41
C ALA A 14 -10.34 -11.55 3.63
N LEU A 15 -11.48 -11.34 2.98
CA LEU A 15 -12.18 -10.05 2.99
C LEU A 15 -12.44 -9.51 4.39
N ASP A 16 -13.03 -10.32 5.26
CA ASP A 16 -13.41 -9.87 6.60
C ASP A 16 -12.19 -9.59 7.47
N ASP A 17 -11.18 -10.45 7.43
CA ASP A 17 -9.96 -10.27 8.19
C ASP A 17 -9.18 -9.04 7.74
N TYR A 18 -9.10 -8.83 6.42
CA TYR A 18 -8.42 -7.66 5.86
C TYR A 18 -9.05 -6.36 6.36
N LYS A 19 -10.38 -6.30 6.34
CA LYS A 19 -11.12 -5.14 6.86
C LYS A 19 -10.89 -4.92 8.34
N LYS A 20 -10.86 -5.99 9.14
CA LYS A 20 -10.62 -5.89 10.59
C LYS A 20 -9.24 -5.31 10.90
N TYR A 21 -8.21 -5.81 10.23
CA TYR A 21 -6.85 -5.28 10.42
C TYR A 21 -6.77 -3.80 10.06
N HIS A 22 -7.43 -3.38 8.98
CA HIS A 22 -7.38 -1.98 8.53
C HIS A 22 -8.30 -1.05 9.32
N ALA A 23 -9.26 -1.58 10.07
CA ALA A 23 -10.05 -0.77 11.01
C ALA A 23 -9.22 -0.32 12.21
N GLU A 24 -8.15 -1.08 12.55
CA GLU A 24 -7.26 -0.79 13.66
C GLU A 24 -5.81 -1.03 13.25
N VAL A 25 -5.33 -0.23 12.30
CA VAL A 25 -3.94 -0.32 11.84
C VAL A 25 -2.99 -0.14 13.02
N TRP A 26 -1.97 -0.97 13.10
CA TRP A 26 -0.99 -0.90 14.19
C TRP A 26 -0.36 0.50 14.23
N PRO A 27 -0.33 1.15 15.41
CA PRO A 27 0.24 2.50 15.51
C PRO A 27 1.66 2.62 14.98
N GLU A 28 2.48 1.60 15.21
CA GLU A 28 3.88 1.59 14.75
C GLU A 28 3.97 1.57 13.22
N VAL A 29 3.04 0.86 12.56
CA VAL A 29 2.98 0.81 11.09
C VAL A 29 2.56 2.16 10.54
N ALA A 30 1.51 2.75 11.09
CA ALA A 30 1.03 4.07 10.69
C ALA A 30 2.13 5.13 10.88
N ALA A 31 2.84 5.08 12.02
CA ALA A 31 3.92 6.02 12.31
C ALA A 31 5.07 5.88 11.30
N MET A 32 5.41 4.65 10.92
CA MET A 32 6.47 4.41 9.94
C MET A 32 6.10 4.93 8.56
N ILE A 33 4.85 4.75 8.15
CA ILE A 33 4.36 5.29 6.88
C ILE A 33 4.55 6.81 6.85
N GLN A 34 4.15 7.51 7.92
CA GLN A 34 4.32 8.97 8.01
C GLN A 34 5.79 9.38 8.05
N LYS A 35 6.61 8.63 8.77
CA LYS A 35 8.06 8.88 8.86
C LYS A 35 8.72 8.77 7.50
N CYS A 36 8.19 7.92 6.62
CA CYS A 36 8.69 7.77 5.25
C CYS A 36 8.06 8.76 4.28
N ASN A 37 7.44 9.83 4.79
CA ASN A 37 6.91 10.94 4.00
C ASN A 37 5.71 10.60 3.13
N ILE A 38 4.95 9.59 3.52
CA ILE A 38 3.70 9.21 2.89
C ILE A 38 2.56 9.95 3.59
N ARG A 39 1.67 10.56 2.80
CA ARG A 39 0.51 11.33 3.30
C ARG A 39 -0.72 10.98 2.50
N ASN A 40 -1.88 11.21 3.09
CA ASN A 40 -3.18 11.02 2.43
C ASN A 40 -3.31 9.64 1.79
N TYR A 41 -2.89 8.62 2.53
CA TYR A 41 -2.91 7.25 2.07
C TYR A 41 -4.31 6.66 2.28
N SER A 42 -4.92 6.22 1.19
CA SER A 42 -6.25 5.59 1.21
C SER A 42 -6.23 4.30 0.42
N ILE A 43 -7.00 3.32 0.89
CA ILE A 43 -7.21 2.07 0.17
C ILE A 43 -8.71 1.88 0.00
N PHE A 44 -9.14 1.66 -1.24
CA PHE A 44 -10.54 1.42 -1.58
C PHE A 44 -10.70 -0.03 -2.06
N LEU A 45 -11.85 -0.60 -1.78
CA LEU A 45 -12.16 -1.99 -2.16
C LEU A 45 -13.39 -2.03 -3.05
N LYS A 46 -13.28 -2.72 -4.18
CA LYS A 46 -14.40 -2.97 -5.10
C LYS A 46 -14.15 -4.25 -5.87
N ASP A 47 -15.13 -5.16 -5.84
CA ASP A 47 -15.10 -6.40 -6.64
C ASP A 47 -13.82 -7.23 -6.44
N GLY A 48 -13.36 -7.35 -5.19
CA GLY A 48 -12.16 -8.10 -4.88
C GLY A 48 -10.87 -7.42 -5.29
N LEU A 49 -10.92 -6.13 -5.61
CA LEU A 49 -9.76 -5.34 -5.98
C LEU A 49 -9.54 -4.21 -4.97
N LEU A 50 -8.29 -4.04 -4.59
CA LEU A 50 -7.86 -2.96 -3.71
C LEU A 50 -7.19 -1.89 -4.55
N PHE A 51 -7.68 -0.66 -4.43
CA PHE A 51 -7.16 0.51 -5.11
C PHE A 51 -6.51 1.39 -4.05
N SER A 52 -5.21 1.63 -4.16
CA SER A 52 -4.52 2.50 -3.22
C SER A 52 -4.16 3.83 -3.86
N TYR A 53 -4.18 4.87 -3.04
CA TYR A 53 -3.71 6.21 -3.38
C TYR A 53 -2.90 6.73 -2.22
N PHE A 54 -1.75 7.32 -2.51
CA PHE A 54 -1.04 8.11 -1.50
C PHE A 54 -0.21 9.20 -2.15
N GLU A 55 0.20 10.15 -1.32
CA GLU A 55 1.06 11.26 -1.70
C GLU A 55 2.42 11.09 -1.04
N TYR A 56 3.46 11.26 -1.82
CA TYR A 56 4.82 11.24 -1.31
C TYR A 56 5.35 12.66 -1.22
N HIS A 57 5.74 13.07 -0.02
CA HIS A 57 6.20 14.43 0.28
C HIS A 57 7.70 14.50 0.61
N GLY A 58 8.45 13.43 0.34
CA GLY A 58 9.89 13.41 0.59
C GLY A 58 10.72 13.84 -0.61
N THR A 59 12.01 13.64 -0.51
CA THR A 59 12.97 14.01 -1.55
C THR A 59 13.67 12.82 -2.20
N ASN A 60 13.53 11.62 -1.61
CA ASN A 60 14.13 10.41 -2.16
C ASN A 60 13.22 9.20 -1.87
N TYR A 61 12.34 8.92 -2.80
CA TYR A 61 11.34 7.87 -2.67
C TYR A 61 11.97 6.51 -2.42
N SER A 62 13.00 6.18 -3.19
CA SER A 62 13.68 4.88 -3.10
C SER A 62 14.27 4.66 -1.71
N ASP A 63 14.92 5.67 -1.14
CA ASP A 63 15.50 5.58 0.21
C ASP A 63 14.42 5.45 1.27
N ASP A 64 13.34 6.20 1.15
CA ASP A 64 12.24 6.14 2.11
C ASP A 64 11.51 4.80 2.05
N MET A 65 11.33 4.24 0.86
CA MET A 65 10.72 2.91 0.72
C MET A 65 11.63 1.82 1.27
N ALA A 66 12.94 1.94 1.08
CA ALA A 66 13.91 1.00 1.66
C ALA A 66 13.89 1.05 3.19
N LYS A 67 13.75 2.25 3.75
CA LYS A 67 13.62 2.46 5.19
C LYS A 67 12.37 1.78 5.76
N MET A 68 11.25 1.92 5.05
CA MET A 68 10.00 1.27 5.42
C MET A 68 10.15 -0.26 5.38
N ALA A 69 10.74 -0.78 4.30
CA ALA A 69 10.93 -2.23 4.13
C ALA A 69 11.87 -2.83 5.17
N ALA A 70 12.77 -2.05 5.75
CA ALA A 70 13.70 -2.50 6.79
C ALA A 70 13.09 -2.47 8.19
N ASP A 71 11.92 -1.84 8.37
CA ASP A 71 11.29 -1.72 9.67
C ASP A 71 10.66 -3.05 10.12
N PRO A 72 11.06 -3.58 11.29
CA PRO A 72 10.56 -4.89 11.74
C PRO A 72 9.05 -4.97 11.90
N LYS A 73 8.39 -3.92 12.42
CA LYS A 73 6.94 -3.91 12.60
C LYS A 73 6.20 -3.90 11.26
N THR A 74 6.72 -3.15 10.31
CA THR A 74 6.18 -3.13 8.94
C THR A 74 6.31 -4.51 8.31
N GLN A 75 7.45 -5.18 8.50
CA GLN A 75 7.66 -6.53 7.99
C GLN A 75 6.66 -7.53 8.58
N GLU A 76 6.37 -7.43 9.89
CA GLU A 76 5.35 -8.26 10.53
C GLU A 76 3.97 -8.02 9.93
N TRP A 77 3.62 -6.75 9.71
CA TRP A 77 2.35 -6.36 9.09
C TRP A 77 2.24 -6.92 7.67
N TRP A 78 3.29 -6.76 6.87
CA TRP A 78 3.30 -7.28 5.50
C TRP A 78 3.22 -8.81 5.46
N ALA A 79 3.84 -9.49 6.42
CA ALA A 79 3.77 -10.95 6.50
C ALA A 79 2.34 -11.44 6.74
N ILE A 80 1.49 -10.62 7.35
CA ILE A 80 0.06 -10.92 7.54
C ILE A 80 -0.74 -10.53 6.29
N MET A 81 -0.45 -9.36 5.71
CA MET A 81 -1.22 -8.83 4.58
C MET A 81 -0.98 -9.59 3.28
N MET A 82 0.27 -9.91 2.97
CA MET A 82 0.61 -10.51 1.68
C MET A 82 -0.11 -11.83 1.38
N PRO A 83 -0.27 -12.76 2.34
CA PRO A 83 -1.04 -13.99 2.08
C PRO A 83 -2.52 -13.76 1.76
N MET A 84 -3.08 -12.61 2.17
CA MET A 84 -4.46 -12.24 1.89
C MET A 84 -4.63 -11.62 0.52
N GLN A 85 -3.55 -11.16 -0.07
CA GLN A 85 -3.54 -10.42 -1.33
C GLN A 85 -3.23 -11.34 -2.50
N ARG A 86 -3.71 -10.95 -3.68
CA ARG A 86 -3.47 -11.67 -4.93
C ARG A 86 -2.97 -10.68 -5.98
N PRO A 87 -1.63 -10.61 -6.19
CA PRO A 87 -1.06 -9.68 -7.16
C PRO A 87 -1.59 -9.90 -8.58
N LEU A 88 -1.70 -8.82 -9.34
CA LEU A 88 -2.13 -8.89 -10.73
C LEU A 88 -1.02 -9.50 -11.61
N GLU A 89 -1.42 -10.27 -12.61
CA GLU A 89 -0.47 -10.81 -13.58
C GLU A 89 0.17 -9.71 -14.42
N THR A 90 -0.52 -8.58 -14.56
CA THR A 90 -0.05 -7.44 -15.37
C THR A 90 0.87 -6.49 -14.61
N ARG A 91 1.19 -6.80 -13.33
CA ARG A 91 2.11 -5.97 -12.56
C ARG A 91 3.51 -5.96 -13.16
N GLY A 92 4.28 -4.92 -12.85
CA GLY A 92 5.68 -4.87 -13.23
C GLY A 92 6.51 -5.98 -12.57
N GLN A 93 7.68 -6.25 -13.11
CA GLN A 93 8.52 -7.38 -12.70
C GLN A 93 8.86 -7.38 -11.21
N ASP A 94 9.13 -6.20 -10.64
CA ASP A 94 9.53 -6.07 -9.23
C ASP A 94 8.41 -5.50 -8.36
N GLU A 95 7.15 -5.61 -8.82
CA GLU A 95 6.02 -5.05 -8.12
C GLU A 95 5.17 -6.12 -7.44
N TRP A 96 4.71 -5.82 -6.22
CA TRP A 96 3.66 -6.58 -5.56
C TRP A 96 2.30 -5.97 -5.88
N TRP A 97 2.12 -4.68 -5.56
CA TRP A 97 1.00 -3.89 -6.05
C TRP A 97 1.34 -3.39 -7.45
N ALA A 98 0.40 -3.49 -8.38
CA ALA A 98 0.60 -3.00 -9.75
C ALA A 98 0.44 -1.48 -9.78
N SER A 99 1.48 -0.76 -10.21
CA SER A 99 1.42 0.69 -10.36
C SER A 99 0.43 1.09 -11.45
N MET A 100 -0.31 2.17 -11.20
CA MET A 100 -1.25 2.75 -12.16
C MET A 100 -0.72 4.07 -12.67
N GLU A 101 -0.91 4.31 -13.96
CA GLU A 101 -0.54 5.58 -14.59
C GLU A 101 -1.55 6.66 -14.22
N GLU A 102 -1.07 7.82 -13.78
CA GLU A 102 -1.96 8.97 -13.58
C GLU A 102 -2.27 9.59 -14.95
N VAL A 103 -3.53 9.53 -15.35
CA VAL A 103 -3.94 10.05 -16.66
C VAL A 103 -4.57 11.44 -16.58
N PHE A 104 -4.92 11.90 -15.39
CA PHE A 104 -5.51 13.22 -15.18
C PHE A 104 -5.40 13.63 -13.72
N HIS A 105 -5.12 14.91 -13.51
CA HIS A 105 -5.19 15.53 -12.19
C HIS A 105 -5.59 16.99 -12.34
N LEU A 106 -6.46 17.45 -11.45
CA LEU A 106 -6.87 18.85 -11.33
C LEU A 106 -6.88 19.23 -9.86
N ASP A 107 -6.15 20.29 -9.52
CA ASP A 107 -6.17 20.82 -8.14
C ASP A 107 -7.51 21.47 -7.80
#